data_03b421f4a6a00507266b295138739aa5
#
_entry.id   03b421f4a6a00507266b295138739aa5
#
_cell.length_a   1.000
_cell.length_b   1.000
_cell.length_c   1.000
_cell.angle_alpha   90.00
_cell.angle_beta   90.00
_cell.angle_gamma   90.00
#
_symmetry.space_group_name_H-M   'P 1'
#
loop_
_entity.id
_entity.type
_entity.pdbx_description
1 polymer ?
#
loop_
_entity_poly.entity_id
_entity_poly.type
_entity_poly.pdbx_seq_one_letter_code
_entity_poly.pdbx_strand_id
1 'polypeptide(L)'
;SVTAQYFAAKAAIGFTASVRHALFGKVQSLSYAELDKLGTSTLMTRMTSDMNQVQTGLNLALRLLLRSPFVVFGAMIMAFTIDVKSAWVFAVIIPLLFAVVFGIMFSCIPLYKKVQGRLDGVLGAAKENLAGVRVIRAFGKERQEVESFEEKSGQLLSSQLFVGKISALLNPVTYVMINLAIIAVLRVGGGQAYKGILTQGQVLALYNYMSQILVELIKMANLILSMTKATA
;
A
#
# COMPACT_ATOMS: atom_id res chain seq x y z
N SER A 1 -11.20 19.43 4.90
CA SER A 1 -10.09 18.45 4.84
C SER A 1 -9.08 18.60 5.98
N VAL A 2 -8.77 19.80 6.49
CA VAL A 2 -7.87 20.02 7.63
C VAL A 2 -8.42 19.36 8.90
N THR A 3 -9.70 19.54 9.20
CA THR A 3 -10.37 18.91 10.34
C THR A 3 -10.29 17.40 10.33
N ALA A 4 -10.51 16.75 9.18
CA ALA A 4 -10.39 15.29 9.05
C ALA A 4 -8.94 14.80 9.29
N GLN A 5 -7.94 15.55 8.82
CA GLN A 5 -6.53 15.22 9.08
C GLN A 5 -6.17 15.37 10.57
N TYR A 6 -6.69 16.40 11.21
CA TYR A 6 -6.50 16.62 12.65
C TYR A 6 -7.10 15.48 13.48
N PHE A 7 -8.35 15.09 13.21
CA PHE A 7 -9.00 13.98 13.92
C PHE A 7 -8.34 12.63 13.64
N ALA A 8 -7.89 12.37 12.42
CA ALA A 8 -7.14 11.16 12.10
C ALA A 8 -5.81 11.09 12.87
N ALA A 9 -5.07 12.19 12.91
CA ALA A 9 -3.83 12.28 13.68
C ALA A 9 -4.09 12.11 15.18
N LYS A 10 -5.09 12.80 15.74
CA LYS A 10 -5.48 12.71 17.14
C LYS A 10 -5.89 11.27 17.52
N ALA A 11 -6.67 10.60 16.68
CA ALA A 11 -7.08 9.22 16.90
C ALA A 11 -5.87 8.26 16.85
N ALA A 12 -4.97 8.42 15.85
CA ALA A 12 -3.78 7.58 15.73
C ALA A 12 -2.82 7.75 16.92
N ILE A 13 -2.59 8.99 17.36
CA ILE A 13 -1.74 9.29 18.54
C ILE A 13 -2.38 8.73 19.81
N GLY A 14 -3.68 8.97 20.02
CA GLY A 14 -4.40 8.48 21.19
C GLY A 14 -4.41 6.96 21.29
N PHE A 15 -4.69 6.28 20.17
CA PHE A 15 -4.62 4.82 20.10
C PHE A 15 -3.21 4.30 20.44
N THR A 16 -2.18 4.88 19.82
CA THR A 16 -0.79 4.45 20.06
C THR A 16 -0.35 4.72 21.50
N ALA A 17 -0.77 5.82 22.10
CA ALA A 17 -0.52 6.10 23.51
C ALA A 17 -1.16 5.04 24.42
N SER A 18 -2.41 4.65 24.14
CA SER A 18 -3.11 3.60 24.91
C SER A 18 -2.43 2.24 24.75
N VAL A 19 -2.04 1.87 23.53
CA VAL A 19 -1.31 0.61 23.28
C VAL A 19 0.05 0.61 23.95
N ARG A 20 0.78 1.74 23.91
CA ARG A 20 2.08 1.87 24.59
C ARG A 20 1.94 1.74 26.11
N HIS A 21 0.90 2.34 26.69
CA HIS A 21 0.60 2.19 28.12
C HIS A 21 0.30 0.73 28.49
N ALA A 22 -0.56 0.06 27.70
CA ALA A 22 -0.88 -1.35 27.92
C ALA A 22 0.36 -2.25 27.75
N LEU A 23 1.19 -1.99 26.73
CA LEU A 23 2.43 -2.72 26.51
C LEU A 23 3.41 -2.55 27.67
N PHE A 24 3.58 -1.31 28.16
CA PHE A 24 4.42 -1.05 29.33
C PHE A 24 3.92 -1.77 30.58
N GLY A 25 2.61 -1.71 30.85
CA GLY A 25 1.99 -2.47 31.95
C GLY A 25 2.21 -3.98 31.82
N LYS A 26 2.12 -4.53 30.58
CA LYS A 26 2.41 -5.94 30.34
C LYS A 26 3.88 -6.28 30.58
N VAL A 27 4.81 -5.44 30.14
CA VAL A 27 6.26 -5.63 30.37
C VAL A 27 6.56 -5.65 31.87
N GLN A 28 5.95 -4.78 32.66
CA GLN A 28 6.10 -4.75 34.12
C GLN A 28 5.52 -5.99 34.83
N SER A 29 4.58 -6.69 34.21
CA SER A 29 3.99 -7.92 34.76
C SER A 29 4.71 -9.20 34.32
N LEU A 30 5.73 -9.12 33.47
CA LEU A 30 6.51 -10.29 33.03
C LEU A 30 7.45 -10.77 34.13
N SER A 31 7.66 -12.07 34.21
CA SER A 31 8.68 -12.68 35.06
C SER A 31 10.09 -12.39 34.55
N TYR A 32 11.10 -12.46 35.42
CA TYR A 32 12.49 -12.27 35.02
C TYR A 32 12.94 -13.25 33.92
N ALA A 33 12.48 -14.51 33.98
CA ALA A 33 12.79 -15.50 32.97
C ALA A 33 12.19 -15.15 31.57
N GLU A 34 11.01 -14.54 31.54
CA GLU A 34 10.40 -14.06 30.30
C GLU A 34 11.10 -12.81 29.76
N LEU A 35 11.52 -11.91 30.64
CA LEU A 35 12.31 -10.72 30.28
C LEU A 35 13.67 -11.12 29.66
N ASP A 36 14.35 -12.08 30.27
CA ASP A 36 15.63 -12.58 29.75
C ASP A 36 15.45 -13.28 28.39
N LYS A 37 14.36 -14.04 28.21
CA LYS A 37 14.04 -14.70 26.94
C LYS A 37 13.71 -13.72 25.82
N LEU A 38 13.00 -12.64 26.10
CA LEU A 38 12.63 -11.62 25.12
C LEU A 38 13.78 -10.66 24.81
N GLY A 39 14.60 -10.37 25.81
CA GLY A 39 15.70 -9.41 25.75
C GLY A 39 15.22 -7.95 25.81
N THR A 40 15.94 -7.15 26.59
CA THR A 40 15.63 -5.73 26.80
C THR A 40 15.67 -4.93 25.47
N SER A 41 16.61 -5.24 24.58
CA SER A 41 16.73 -4.60 23.26
C SER A 41 15.47 -4.80 22.40
N THR A 42 14.92 -6.02 22.38
CA THR A 42 13.67 -6.32 21.64
C THR A 42 12.50 -5.53 22.21
N LEU A 43 12.36 -5.48 23.55
CA LEU A 43 11.30 -4.73 24.20
C LEU A 43 11.39 -3.23 23.93
N MET A 44 12.60 -2.66 23.96
CA MET A 44 12.82 -1.25 23.60
C MET A 44 12.44 -0.96 22.15
N THR A 45 12.83 -1.84 21.21
CA THR A 45 12.46 -1.70 19.79
C THR A 45 10.94 -1.72 19.61
N ARG A 46 10.24 -2.64 20.28
CA ARG A 46 8.77 -2.74 20.22
C ARG A 46 8.09 -1.50 20.80
N MET A 47 8.60 -0.95 21.91
CA MET A 47 8.03 0.25 22.56
C MET A 47 8.30 1.54 21.78
N THR A 48 9.34 1.59 20.96
CA THR A 48 9.76 2.79 20.23
C THR A 48 9.46 2.68 18.74
N SER A 49 10.26 1.92 18.00
CA SER A 49 10.19 1.82 16.55
C SER A 49 8.87 1.23 16.07
N ASP A 50 8.47 0.08 16.62
CA ASP A 50 7.24 -0.60 16.18
C ASP A 50 6.00 0.23 16.50
N MET A 51 5.95 0.86 17.67
CA MET A 51 4.85 1.76 18.03
C MET A 51 4.77 2.98 17.11
N ASN A 52 5.89 3.54 16.67
CA ASN A 52 5.92 4.65 15.71
C ASN A 52 5.46 4.20 14.32
N GLN A 53 5.80 2.98 13.90
CA GLN A 53 5.31 2.42 12.65
C GLN A 53 3.79 2.18 12.71
N VAL A 54 3.27 1.64 13.80
CA VAL A 54 1.83 1.46 14.04
C VAL A 54 1.11 2.81 13.99
N GLN A 55 1.64 3.84 14.66
CA GLN A 55 1.07 5.19 14.64
C GLN A 55 1.00 5.76 13.21
N THR A 56 2.10 5.63 12.46
CA THR A 56 2.19 6.12 11.08
C THR A 56 1.23 5.36 10.16
N GLY A 57 1.21 4.04 10.27
CA GLY A 57 0.31 3.17 9.51
C GLY A 57 -1.16 3.48 9.79
N LEU A 58 -1.54 3.62 11.06
CA LEU A 58 -2.90 3.96 11.46
C LEU A 58 -3.32 5.35 10.98
N ASN A 59 -2.44 6.35 11.10
CA ASN A 59 -2.71 7.70 10.60
C ASN A 59 -2.93 7.71 9.08
N LEU A 60 -2.09 6.98 8.31
CA LEU A 60 -2.25 6.84 6.87
C LEU A 60 -3.55 6.09 6.52
N ALA A 61 -3.87 5.01 7.22
CA ALA A 61 -5.08 4.24 7.01
C ALA A 61 -6.33 5.11 7.25
N LEU A 62 -6.42 5.76 8.39
CA LEU A 62 -7.56 6.62 8.73
C LEU A 62 -7.70 7.79 7.73
N ARG A 63 -6.58 8.40 7.33
CA ARG A 63 -6.60 9.55 6.44
C ARG A 63 -6.99 9.20 5.00
N LEU A 64 -6.52 8.07 4.47
CA LEU A 64 -6.72 7.69 3.08
C LEU A 64 -7.90 6.73 2.89
N LEU A 65 -8.00 5.66 3.70
CA LEU A 65 -9.07 4.67 3.55
C LEU A 65 -10.46 5.23 3.88
N LEU A 66 -10.56 6.12 4.87
CA LEU A 66 -11.85 6.75 5.16
C LEU A 66 -12.19 7.83 4.13
N ARG A 67 -11.22 8.63 3.70
CA ARG A 67 -11.47 9.74 2.78
C ARG A 67 -11.84 9.28 1.38
N SER A 68 -11.12 8.28 0.83
CA SER A 68 -11.28 7.89 -0.57
C SER A 68 -12.69 7.43 -0.93
N PRO A 69 -13.39 6.56 -0.15
CA PRO A 69 -14.77 6.20 -0.44
C PRO A 69 -15.72 7.40 -0.45
N PHE A 70 -15.61 8.32 0.52
CA PHE A 70 -16.46 9.50 0.57
C PHE A 70 -16.27 10.42 -0.63
N VAL A 71 -15.02 10.58 -1.10
CA VAL A 71 -14.76 11.40 -2.30
C VAL A 71 -15.31 10.72 -3.55
N VAL A 72 -15.11 9.40 -3.69
CA VAL A 72 -15.60 8.64 -4.85
C VAL A 72 -17.12 8.64 -4.92
N PHE A 73 -17.79 8.28 -3.82
CA PHE A 73 -19.26 8.26 -3.77
C PHE A 73 -19.84 9.66 -3.88
N GLY A 74 -19.27 10.64 -3.21
CA GLY A 74 -19.70 12.04 -3.29
C GLY A 74 -19.61 12.60 -4.71
N ALA A 75 -18.48 12.39 -5.39
CA ALA A 75 -18.32 12.83 -6.77
C ALA A 75 -19.24 12.08 -7.74
N MET A 76 -19.49 10.77 -7.50
CA MET A 76 -20.44 10.00 -8.30
C MET A 76 -21.87 10.52 -8.13
N ILE A 77 -22.31 10.79 -6.90
CA ILE A 77 -23.63 11.37 -6.63
C ILE A 77 -23.76 12.73 -7.33
N MET A 78 -22.73 13.59 -7.20
CA MET A 78 -22.75 14.90 -7.87
C MET A 78 -22.75 14.78 -9.41
N ALA A 79 -22.11 13.77 -9.98
CA ALA A 79 -22.18 13.52 -11.43
C ALA A 79 -23.61 13.14 -11.86
N PHE A 80 -24.34 12.34 -11.08
CA PHE A 80 -25.73 11.98 -11.34
C PHE A 80 -26.70 13.18 -11.24
N THR A 81 -26.40 14.15 -10.39
CA THR A 81 -27.22 15.38 -10.30
C THR A 81 -27.02 16.31 -11.50
N ILE A 82 -25.89 16.21 -12.21
CA ILE A 82 -25.62 17.04 -13.39
C ILE A 82 -26.26 16.43 -14.65
N ASP A 83 -25.94 15.19 -14.97
CA ASP A 83 -26.46 14.48 -16.14
C ASP A 83 -26.38 12.97 -15.97
N VAL A 84 -27.51 12.30 -16.06
CA VAL A 84 -27.60 10.85 -15.88
C VAL A 84 -26.82 10.09 -16.96
N LYS A 85 -26.82 10.56 -18.23
CA LYS A 85 -26.10 9.89 -19.32
C LYS A 85 -24.58 9.94 -19.12
N SER A 86 -24.06 11.10 -18.75
CA SER A 86 -22.65 11.25 -18.43
C SER A 86 -22.27 10.49 -17.15
N ALA A 87 -23.20 10.40 -16.17
CA ALA A 87 -22.98 9.66 -14.93
C ALA A 87 -22.84 8.14 -15.13
N TRP A 88 -23.50 7.55 -16.13
CA TRP A 88 -23.29 6.14 -16.48
C TRP A 88 -21.85 5.80 -16.85
N VAL A 89 -21.10 6.76 -17.43
CA VAL A 89 -19.67 6.59 -17.70
C VAL A 89 -18.90 6.33 -16.40
N PHE A 90 -19.24 7.07 -15.33
CA PHE A 90 -18.66 6.86 -14.00
C PHE A 90 -19.02 5.49 -13.43
N ALA A 91 -20.29 5.11 -13.54
CA ALA A 91 -20.80 3.83 -13.02
C ALA A 91 -20.13 2.60 -13.68
N VAL A 92 -19.68 2.73 -14.91
CA VAL A 92 -18.96 1.65 -15.62
C VAL A 92 -17.45 1.68 -15.35
N ILE A 93 -16.86 2.87 -15.39
CA ILE A 93 -15.39 3.01 -15.31
C ILE A 93 -14.88 2.79 -13.88
N ILE A 94 -15.60 3.23 -12.86
CA ILE A 94 -15.17 3.06 -11.47
C ILE A 94 -15.03 1.57 -11.11
N PRO A 95 -16.03 0.69 -11.30
CA PRO A 95 -15.88 -0.73 -11.05
C PRO A 95 -14.79 -1.40 -11.90
N LEU A 96 -14.64 -0.98 -13.16
CA LEU A 96 -13.60 -1.50 -14.05
C LEU A 96 -12.20 -1.16 -13.51
N LEU A 97 -11.98 0.08 -13.05
CA LEU A 97 -10.74 0.49 -12.39
C LEU A 97 -10.49 -0.28 -11.11
N PHE A 98 -11.51 -0.47 -10.28
CA PHE A 98 -11.41 -1.30 -9.09
C PHE A 98 -10.97 -2.74 -9.46
N ALA A 99 -11.62 -3.35 -10.45
CA ALA A 99 -11.28 -4.70 -10.88
C ALA A 99 -9.82 -4.83 -11.33
N VAL A 100 -9.32 -3.87 -12.12
CA VAL A 100 -7.93 -3.87 -12.59
C VAL A 100 -6.95 -3.64 -11.44
N VAL A 101 -7.18 -2.62 -10.61
CA VAL A 101 -6.31 -2.28 -9.48
C VAL A 101 -6.23 -3.43 -8.49
N PHE A 102 -7.38 -3.95 -8.07
CA PHE A 102 -7.43 -5.09 -7.15
C PHE A 102 -6.91 -6.38 -7.78
N GLY A 103 -7.14 -6.61 -9.07
CA GLY A 103 -6.59 -7.75 -9.81
C GLY A 103 -5.06 -7.76 -9.77
N ILE A 104 -4.42 -6.63 -10.07
CA ILE A 104 -2.95 -6.49 -9.98
C ILE A 104 -2.49 -6.66 -8.52
N MET A 105 -3.18 -6.04 -7.57
CA MET A 105 -2.85 -6.11 -6.16
C MET A 105 -2.91 -7.54 -5.63
N PHE A 106 -3.99 -8.27 -5.88
CA PHE A 106 -4.13 -9.67 -5.44
C PHE A 106 -3.09 -10.59 -6.07
N SER A 107 -2.65 -10.28 -7.30
CA SER A 107 -1.53 -10.98 -7.94
C SER A 107 -0.19 -10.67 -7.28
N CYS A 108 0.01 -9.45 -6.77
CA CYS A 108 1.26 -9.05 -6.12
C CYS A 108 1.41 -9.62 -4.69
N ILE A 109 0.32 -9.79 -3.93
CA ILE A 109 0.37 -10.25 -2.53
C ILE A 109 1.14 -11.57 -2.36
N PRO A 110 0.81 -12.68 -3.07
CA PRO A 110 1.53 -13.93 -2.90
C PRO A 110 2.98 -13.85 -3.38
N LEU A 111 3.25 -12.98 -4.36
CA LEU A 111 4.59 -12.77 -4.87
C LEU A 111 5.48 -12.05 -3.86
N TYR A 112 4.97 -11.05 -3.14
CA TYR A 112 5.70 -10.41 -2.05
C TYR A 112 6.01 -11.38 -0.92
N LYS A 113 5.09 -12.26 -0.53
CA LYS A 113 5.36 -13.32 0.45
C LYS A 113 6.49 -14.25 0.01
N LYS A 114 6.53 -14.59 -1.28
CA LYS A 114 7.63 -15.39 -1.84
C LYS A 114 8.97 -14.67 -1.81
N VAL A 115 8.98 -13.37 -2.09
CA VAL A 115 10.19 -12.52 -1.98
C VAL A 115 10.67 -12.48 -0.54
N GLN A 116 9.76 -12.31 0.43
CA GLN A 116 10.12 -12.29 1.86
C GLN A 116 10.73 -13.61 2.30
N GLY A 117 10.14 -14.77 1.94
CA GLY A 117 10.73 -16.07 2.28
C GLY A 117 12.12 -16.29 1.66
N ARG A 118 12.39 -15.74 0.46
CA ARG A 118 13.75 -15.79 -0.12
C ARG A 118 14.72 -14.83 0.57
N LEU A 119 14.24 -13.66 1.01
CA LEU A 119 15.02 -12.72 1.81
C LEU A 119 15.44 -13.36 3.14
N ASP A 120 14.51 -14.01 3.82
CA ASP A 120 14.79 -14.73 5.07
C ASP A 120 15.84 -15.83 4.85
N GLY A 121 15.80 -16.51 3.70
CA GLY A 121 16.80 -17.50 3.32
C GLY A 121 18.20 -16.89 3.11
N VAL A 122 18.30 -15.71 2.50
CA VAL A 122 19.57 -14.98 2.34
C VAL A 122 20.10 -14.49 3.69
N LEU A 123 19.21 -13.92 4.52
CA LEU A 123 19.58 -13.46 5.87
C LEU A 123 20.01 -14.63 6.77
N GLY A 124 19.31 -15.77 6.67
CA GLY A 124 19.70 -17.01 7.37
C GLY A 124 21.09 -17.46 6.98
N ALA A 125 21.37 -17.56 5.68
CA ALA A 125 22.71 -17.95 5.19
C ALA A 125 23.82 -16.97 5.66
N ALA A 126 23.56 -15.66 5.59
CA ALA A 126 24.50 -14.66 6.10
C ALA A 126 24.77 -14.82 7.60
N LYS A 127 23.73 -15.05 8.40
CA LYS A 127 23.84 -15.26 9.85
C LYS A 127 24.63 -16.56 10.18
N GLU A 128 24.33 -17.64 9.48
CA GLU A 128 25.05 -18.93 9.63
C GLU A 128 26.51 -18.78 9.27
N ASN A 129 26.84 -18.14 8.15
CA ASN A 129 28.19 -17.89 7.70
C ASN A 129 28.99 -17.01 8.68
N LEU A 130 28.37 -15.97 9.23
CA LEU A 130 28.99 -15.10 10.23
C LEU A 130 29.25 -15.85 11.54
N ALA A 131 28.30 -16.67 11.99
CA ALA A 131 28.46 -17.49 13.20
C ALA A 131 29.48 -18.62 13.01
N GLY A 132 29.50 -19.25 11.82
CA GLY A 132 30.35 -20.40 11.47
C GLY A 132 31.67 -20.03 10.81
N VAL A 133 32.07 -18.78 10.71
CA VAL A 133 33.21 -18.30 9.93
C VAL A 133 34.53 -19.02 10.27
N ARG A 134 34.76 -19.36 11.55
CA ARG A 134 35.95 -20.08 12.00
C ARG A 134 35.99 -21.52 11.45
N VAL A 135 34.84 -22.18 11.44
CA VAL A 135 34.66 -23.54 10.92
C VAL A 135 34.85 -23.55 9.41
N ILE A 136 34.19 -22.62 8.71
CA ILE A 136 34.28 -22.48 7.25
C ILE A 136 35.76 -22.32 6.83
N ARG A 137 36.52 -21.45 7.50
CA ARG A 137 37.93 -21.23 7.24
C ARG A 137 38.80 -22.45 7.61
N ALA A 138 38.49 -23.12 8.72
CA ALA A 138 39.26 -24.31 9.14
C ALA A 138 39.13 -25.46 8.13
N PHE A 139 38.01 -25.56 7.42
CA PHE A 139 37.77 -26.58 6.40
C PHE A 139 37.98 -26.10 4.95
N GLY A 140 38.40 -24.84 4.74
CA GLY A 140 38.68 -24.27 3.40
C GLY A 140 37.45 -24.22 2.50
N LYS A 141 36.27 -23.99 3.10
CA LYS A 141 34.98 -24.00 2.38
C LYS A 141 34.43 -22.60 2.00
N GLU A 142 35.25 -21.57 2.08
CA GLU A 142 34.86 -20.20 1.82
C GLU A 142 34.23 -20.02 0.42
N ARG A 143 34.86 -20.66 -0.59
CA ARG A 143 34.37 -20.59 -1.97
C ARG A 143 32.99 -21.22 -2.12
N GLN A 144 32.75 -22.36 -1.51
CA GLN A 144 31.46 -23.06 -1.56
C GLN A 144 30.36 -22.25 -0.89
N GLU A 145 30.65 -21.57 0.23
CA GLU A 145 29.69 -20.70 0.93
C GLU A 145 29.39 -19.44 0.14
N VAL A 146 30.37 -18.84 -0.53
CA VAL A 146 30.15 -17.70 -1.43
C VAL A 146 29.26 -18.10 -2.60
N GLU A 147 29.54 -19.22 -3.26
CA GLU A 147 28.72 -19.73 -4.37
C GLU A 147 27.25 -19.98 -3.92
N SER A 148 27.05 -20.59 -2.75
CA SER A 148 25.72 -20.82 -2.16
C SER A 148 24.99 -19.52 -1.84
N PHE A 149 25.69 -18.54 -1.31
CA PHE A 149 25.13 -17.22 -1.00
C PHE A 149 24.75 -16.47 -2.29
N GLU A 150 25.59 -16.51 -3.31
CA GLU A 150 25.32 -15.89 -4.61
C GLU A 150 24.11 -16.52 -5.29
N GLU A 151 23.95 -17.84 -5.23
CA GLU A 151 22.77 -18.53 -5.75
C GLU A 151 21.49 -18.07 -5.05
N LYS A 152 21.45 -18.04 -3.71
CA LYS A 152 20.31 -17.58 -2.93
C LYS A 152 19.99 -16.11 -3.22
N SER A 153 21.01 -15.26 -3.31
CA SER A 153 20.89 -13.84 -3.64
C SER A 153 20.37 -13.64 -5.06
N GLY A 154 20.84 -14.42 -6.04
CA GLY A 154 20.35 -14.42 -7.41
C GLY A 154 18.86 -14.81 -7.52
N GLN A 155 18.46 -15.84 -6.76
CA GLN A 155 17.05 -16.25 -6.67
C GLN A 155 16.17 -15.15 -6.06
N LEU A 156 16.65 -14.45 -5.03
CA LEU A 156 15.97 -13.30 -4.42
C LEU A 156 15.83 -12.17 -5.45
N LEU A 157 16.93 -11.79 -6.11
CA LEU A 157 16.95 -10.75 -7.14
C LEU A 157 15.93 -11.02 -8.25
N SER A 158 15.93 -12.25 -8.79
CA SER A 158 15.00 -12.61 -9.86
C SER A 158 13.53 -12.51 -9.42
N SER A 159 13.23 -12.84 -8.17
CA SER A 159 11.88 -12.70 -7.60
C SER A 159 11.50 -11.25 -7.41
N GLN A 160 12.40 -10.42 -6.89
CA GLN A 160 12.17 -8.98 -6.73
C GLN A 160 11.94 -8.29 -8.07
N LEU A 161 12.73 -8.62 -9.09
CA LEU A 161 12.55 -8.09 -10.44
C LEU A 161 11.21 -8.51 -11.05
N PHE A 162 10.79 -9.76 -10.86
CA PHE A 162 9.50 -10.24 -11.37
C PHE A 162 8.32 -9.50 -10.72
N VAL A 163 8.31 -9.39 -9.39
CA VAL A 163 7.28 -8.63 -8.66
C VAL A 163 7.34 -7.15 -9.04
N GLY A 164 8.55 -6.60 -9.18
CA GLY A 164 8.77 -5.23 -9.60
C GLY A 164 8.15 -4.93 -10.97
N LYS A 165 8.32 -5.83 -11.96
CA LYS A 165 7.71 -5.71 -13.29
C LYS A 165 6.19 -5.69 -13.22
N ILE A 166 5.58 -6.59 -12.45
CA ILE A 166 4.11 -6.65 -12.30
C ILE A 166 3.59 -5.40 -11.58
N SER A 167 4.20 -5.01 -10.48
CA SER A 167 3.78 -3.83 -9.73
C SER A 167 4.00 -2.52 -10.51
N ALA A 168 5.02 -2.46 -11.36
CA ALA A 168 5.27 -1.31 -12.22
C ALA A 168 4.17 -1.10 -13.28
N LEU A 169 3.46 -2.17 -13.69
CA LEU A 169 2.33 -2.06 -14.62
C LEU A 169 1.11 -1.33 -14.02
N LEU A 170 1.02 -1.26 -12.70
CA LEU A 170 -0.13 -0.62 -12.02
C LEU A 170 -0.32 0.83 -12.48
N ASN A 171 0.73 1.63 -12.47
CA ASN A 171 0.64 3.04 -12.84
C ASN A 171 0.32 3.26 -14.33
N PRO A 172 1.06 2.68 -15.31
CA PRO A 172 0.73 2.85 -16.72
C PRO A 172 -0.68 2.41 -17.07
N VAL A 173 -1.11 1.23 -16.62
CA VAL A 173 -2.46 0.71 -16.89
C VAL A 173 -3.52 1.63 -16.31
N THR A 174 -3.34 2.07 -15.07
CA THR A 174 -4.27 3.00 -14.41
C THR A 174 -4.33 4.33 -15.17
N TYR A 175 -3.19 4.90 -15.57
CA TYR A 175 -3.16 6.15 -16.35
C TYR A 175 -3.83 6.02 -17.72
N VAL A 176 -3.64 4.92 -18.44
CA VAL A 176 -4.34 4.67 -19.70
C VAL A 176 -5.84 4.62 -19.49
N MET A 177 -6.30 3.88 -18.48
CA MET A 177 -7.73 3.80 -18.16
C MET A 177 -8.32 5.16 -17.75
N ILE A 178 -7.57 5.94 -16.99
CA ILE A 178 -7.94 7.31 -16.62
C ILE A 178 -8.17 8.18 -17.86
N ASN A 179 -7.21 8.19 -18.77
CA ASN A 179 -7.31 9.02 -19.98
C ASN A 179 -8.48 8.56 -20.86
N LEU A 180 -8.71 7.24 -21.00
CA LEU A 180 -9.88 6.71 -21.69
C LEU A 180 -11.20 7.14 -21.01
N ALA A 181 -11.24 7.13 -19.68
CA ALA A 181 -12.36 7.60 -18.90
C ALA A 181 -12.67 9.09 -19.16
N ILE A 182 -11.64 9.92 -19.12
CA ILE A 182 -11.72 11.35 -19.39
C ILE A 182 -12.24 11.60 -20.82
N ILE A 183 -11.68 10.91 -21.81
CA ILE A 183 -12.13 11.01 -23.20
C ILE A 183 -13.60 10.62 -23.33
N ALA A 184 -14.03 9.55 -22.66
CA ALA A 184 -15.43 9.11 -22.67
C ALA A 184 -16.35 10.17 -22.06
N VAL A 185 -15.99 10.74 -20.90
CA VAL A 185 -16.76 11.81 -20.24
C VAL A 185 -16.84 13.04 -21.11
N LEU A 186 -15.72 13.47 -21.72
CA LEU A 186 -15.70 14.64 -22.61
C LEU A 186 -16.51 14.41 -23.88
N ARG A 187 -16.47 13.21 -24.45
CA ARG A 187 -17.25 12.86 -25.65
C ARG A 187 -18.75 12.85 -25.37
N VAL A 188 -19.17 12.22 -24.27
CA VAL A 188 -20.58 12.16 -23.88
C VAL A 188 -21.08 13.53 -23.44
N GLY A 189 -20.37 14.19 -22.52
CA GLY A 189 -20.72 15.51 -22.00
C GLY A 189 -20.67 16.60 -23.06
N GLY A 190 -19.68 16.59 -23.95
CA GLY A 190 -19.58 17.51 -25.10
C GLY A 190 -20.71 17.31 -26.10
N GLY A 191 -21.13 16.05 -26.37
CA GLY A 191 -22.31 15.75 -27.17
C GLY A 191 -23.61 16.28 -26.56
N GLN A 192 -23.76 16.23 -25.23
CA GLN A 192 -24.88 16.80 -24.50
C GLN A 192 -24.84 18.35 -24.49
N ALA A 193 -23.63 18.92 -24.40
CA ALA A 193 -23.45 20.37 -24.49
C ALA A 193 -23.77 20.92 -25.87
N TYR A 194 -23.38 20.20 -26.94
CA TYR A 194 -23.72 20.56 -28.31
C TYR A 194 -25.25 20.56 -28.56
N LYS A 195 -25.99 19.68 -27.89
CA LYS A 195 -27.46 19.62 -27.94
C LYS A 195 -28.14 20.68 -27.02
N GLY A 196 -27.38 21.53 -26.35
CA GLY A 196 -27.89 22.52 -25.42
C GLY A 196 -28.42 21.96 -24.09
N ILE A 197 -28.20 20.67 -23.80
CA ILE A 197 -28.67 20.01 -22.57
C ILE A 197 -27.75 20.34 -21.39
N LEU A 198 -26.44 20.42 -21.63
CA LEU A 198 -25.43 20.77 -20.63
C LEU A 198 -24.76 22.08 -20.98
N THR A 199 -24.33 22.81 -19.96
CA THR A 199 -23.45 23.97 -20.12
C THR A 199 -22.00 23.51 -20.18
N GLN A 200 -21.12 24.33 -20.77
CA GLN A 200 -19.67 24.04 -20.79
C GLN A 200 -19.08 23.88 -19.37
N GLY A 201 -19.60 24.67 -18.41
CA GLY A 201 -19.20 24.58 -17.00
C GLY A 201 -19.57 23.24 -16.36
N GLN A 202 -20.72 22.67 -16.72
CA GLN A 202 -21.14 21.35 -16.23
C GLN A 202 -20.26 20.23 -16.80
N VAL A 203 -19.87 20.31 -18.06
CA VAL A 203 -18.90 19.35 -18.66
C VAL A 203 -17.54 19.44 -17.96
N LEU A 204 -17.07 20.64 -17.66
CA LEU A 204 -15.83 20.86 -16.91
C LEU A 204 -15.95 20.31 -15.48
N ALA A 205 -17.09 20.46 -14.83
CA ALA A 205 -17.36 19.89 -13.50
C ALA A 205 -17.29 18.37 -13.54
N LEU A 206 -17.90 17.70 -14.53
CA LEU A 206 -17.81 16.24 -14.73
C LEU A 206 -16.37 15.78 -14.95
N TYR A 207 -15.61 16.50 -15.77
CA TYR A 207 -14.17 16.24 -15.95
C TYR A 207 -13.41 16.31 -14.62
N ASN A 208 -13.64 17.35 -13.81
CA ASN A 208 -13.01 17.52 -12.52
C ASN A 208 -13.40 16.40 -11.53
N TYR A 209 -14.66 16.00 -11.49
CA TYR A 209 -15.11 14.89 -10.64
C TYR A 209 -14.44 13.57 -11.05
N MET A 210 -14.38 13.26 -12.36
CA MET A 210 -13.70 12.07 -12.85
C MET A 210 -12.23 12.10 -12.44
N SER A 211 -11.52 13.18 -12.72
CA SER A 211 -10.10 13.34 -12.38
C SER A 211 -9.86 13.18 -10.89
N GLN A 212 -10.73 13.71 -10.04
CA GLN A 212 -10.61 13.60 -8.58
C GLN A 212 -10.81 12.16 -8.09
N ILE A 213 -11.81 11.43 -8.61
CA ILE A 213 -12.05 10.02 -8.30
C ILE A 213 -10.80 9.20 -8.63
N LEU A 214 -10.24 9.42 -9.80
CA LEU A 214 -9.10 8.67 -10.31
C LEU A 214 -7.85 8.87 -9.45
N VAL A 215 -7.57 10.11 -9.06
CA VAL A 215 -6.45 10.44 -8.16
C VAL A 215 -6.62 9.77 -6.79
N GLU A 216 -7.83 9.76 -6.24
CA GLU A 216 -8.10 9.10 -4.94
C GLU A 216 -7.98 7.57 -5.04
N LEU A 217 -8.42 6.95 -6.14
CA LEU A 217 -8.27 5.51 -6.38
C LEU A 217 -6.80 5.09 -6.49
N ILE A 218 -5.97 5.87 -7.19
CA ILE A 218 -4.52 5.62 -7.28
C ILE A 218 -3.86 5.72 -5.91
N LYS A 219 -4.19 6.74 -5.13
CA LYS A 219 -3.66 6.90 -3.76
C LYS A 219 -4.02 5.71 -2.88
N MET A 220 -5.27 5.25 -2.96
CA MET A 220 -5.74 4.09 -2.20
C MET A 220 -5.01 2.81 -2.64
N ALA A 221 -4.84 2.58 -3.94
CA ALA A 221 -4.10 1.43 -4.46
C ALA A 221 -2.65 1.41 -4.00
N ASN A 222 -1.95 2.55 -4.08
CA ASN A 222 -0.56 2.68 -3.63
C ASN A 222 -0.43 2.49 -2.11
N LEU A 223 -1.41 2.95 -1.32
CA LEU A 223 -1.43 2.72 0.12
C LEU A 223 -1.54 1.22 0.43
N ILE A 224 -2.52 0.53 -0.17
CA ILE A 224 -2.73 -0.90 0.06
C ILE A 224 -1.48 -1.70 -0.36
N LEU A 225 -0.88 -1.36 -1.50
CA LEU A 225 0.36 -2.01 -1.96
C LEU A 225 1.52 -1.77 -0.97
N SER A 226 1.65 -0.55 -0.43
CA SER A 226 2.67 -0.23 0.57
C SER A 226 2.44 -0.98 1.88
N MET A 227 1.19 -1.09 2.34
CA MET A 227 0.84 -1.88 3.52
C MET A 227 1.13 -3.37 3.31
N THR A 228 0.82 -3.92 2.13
CA THR A 228 1.12 -5.32 1.80
C THR A 228 2.64 -5.60 1.81
N LYS A 229 3.45 -4.65 1.30
CA LYS A 229 4.92 -4.78 1.38
C LYS A 229 5.44 -4.76 2.80
N ALA A 230 4.79 -4.02 3.70
CA ALA A 230 5.21 -3.89 5.09
C ALA A 230 4.76 -5.07 5.97
N THR A 231 3.74 -5.83 5.54
CA THR A 231 3.19 -6.97 6.28
C THR A 231 3.67 -8.33 5.77
N ALA A 232 4.35 -8.36 4.63
CA ALA A 232 4.98 -9.55 4.06
C ALA A 232 6.38 -9.75 4.61
#